data_aee5955bf2c748377b8f5e7dfe71a069
#
_entry.id   aee5955bf2c748377b8f5e7dfe71a069
#
_cell.length_a   1.000
_cell.length_b   1.000
_cell.length_c   1.000
_cell.angle_alpha   90.00
_cell.angle_beta   90.00
_cell.angle_gamma   90.00
#
_symmetry.space_group_name_H-M   'P 1'
#
loop_
_entity.id
_entity.type
_entity.pdbx_description
1 polymer ?
#
loop_
_entity_poly.entity_id
_entity_poly.type
_entity_poly.pdbx_seq_one_letter_code
_entity_poly.pdbx_strand_id
1 'polypeptide(L)'
;MICLRRRSDGLPVVWVEAVMIIGFYYTYTATRAVADGSVPAALAVGWDLVRIQADLHLNAERGLNHWLQGIPVLAVASCYYYATLHFIVTPAVLVWLYRKRPGHYLRARWTILCATVISLVGFILLPTAPPRLLPGAGFVDTMASFHDWGWWGGGSSAAPRGLAGLANQFAAMPSLHCAWALWCGWCVARFARHRWVRTLAVIYPGTTAFVVMATANHYVLDVVAGWVALGLGALLTAAVTRVAHRRGRRDGRADPVDQRAGPQRAGQQAQPAAIVGTAAAHPPASTNIHRTRPGPTRCM
;
A
#
# COMPACT_ATOMS: atom_id res chain seq x y z
N MET A 1 -9.90 -3.42 -21.85
CA MET A 1 -8.66 -3.57 -21.02
C MET A 1 -7.79 -2.34 -21.25
N ILE A 2 -7.65 -1.45 -20.26
CA ILE A 2 -6.77 -0.28 -20.37
C ILE A 2 -5.33 -0.80 -20.31
N CYS A 3 -4.63 -0.75 -21.45
CA CYS A 3 -3.22 -1.10 -21.55
C CYS A 3 -2.41 -0.03 -20.80
N LEU A 4 -2.23 -0.20 -19.50
CA LEU A 4 -1.45 0.71 -18.66
C LEU A 4 0.00 0.70 -19.18
N ARG A 5 0.44 1.84 -19.67
CA ARG A 5 1.80 2.06 -20.16
C ARG A 5 2.82 1.66 -19.08
N ARG A 6 3.63 0.64 -19.34
CA ARG A 6 4.65 0.14 -18.40
C ARG A 6 6.03 0.66 -18.79
N ARG A 7 6.88 0.84 -17.81
CA ARG A 7 8.31 1.10 -18.00
C ARG A 7 9.03 -0.20 -18.39
N SER A 8 10.27 -0.07 -18.83
CA SER A 8 11.16 -1.22 -19.14
C SER A 8 11.38 -2.17 -17.95
N ASP A 9 11.23 -1.68 -16.72
CA ASP A 9 11.32 -2.45 -15.47
C ASP A 9 9.99 -3.12 -15.07
N GLY A 10 8.97 -3.05 -15.92
CA GLY A 10 7.65 -3.66 -15.69
C GLY A 10 6.73 -2.88 -14.75
N LEU A 11 7.19 -1.75 -14.20
CA LEU A 11 6.39 -0.88 -13.36
C LEU A 11 5.48 0.03 -14.20
N PRO A 12 4.29 0.40 -13.69
CA PRO A 12 3.50 1.47 -14.28
C PRO A 12 4.30 2.77 -14.30
N VAL A 13 4.03 3.64 -15.28
CA VAL A 13 4.64 4.98 -15.30
C VAL A 13 4.13 5.82 -14.14
N VAL A 14 4.96 6.73 -13.63
CA VAL A 14 4.71 7.51 -12.39
C VAL A 14 3.36 8.19 -12.37
N TRP A 15 2.94 8.81 -13.49
CA TRP A 15 1.65 9.52 -13.54
C TRP A 15 0.44 8.57 -13.42
N VAL A 16 0.55 7.32 -13.93
CA VAL A 16 -0.51 6.30 -13.77
C VAL A 16 -0.62 5.89 -12.30
N GLU A 17 0.51 5.72 -11.60
CA GLU A 17 0.53 5.46 -10.17
C GLU A 17 -0.07 6.63 -9.38
N ALA A 18 0.30 7.87 -9.72
CA ALA A 18 -0.24 9.06 -9.07
C ALA A 18 -1.76 9.15 -9.25
N VAL A 19 -2.28 8.99 -10.46
CA VAL A 19 -3.73 9.00 -10.73
C VAL A 19 -4.45 7.90 -9.97
N MET A 20 -3.88 6.71 -9.92
CA MET A 20 -4.48 5.59 -9.19
C MET A 20 -4.51 5.84 -7.67
N ILE A 21 -3.42 6.33 -7.09
CA ILE A 21 -3.34 6.63 -5.65
C ILE A 21 -4.29 7.78 -5.29
N ILE A 22 -4.33 8.84 -6.12
CA ILE A 22 -5.23 9.99 -5.95
C ILE A 22 -6.70 9.53 -6.08
N GLY A 23 -7.01 8.76 -7.12
CA GLY A 23 -8.36 8.21 -7.31
C GLY A 23 -8.79 7.34 -6.14
N PHE A 24 -7.88 6.51 -5.62
CA PHE A 24 -8.14 5.71 -4.45
C PHE A 24 -8.36 6.56 -3.19
N TYR A 25 -7.60 7.63 -3.01
CA TYR A 25 -7.79 8.59 -1.91
C TYR A 25 -9.17 9.27 -1.97
N TYR A 26 -9.60 9.73 -3.15
CA TYR A 26 -10.94 10.30 -3.32
C TYR A 26 -12.05 9.28 -3.09
N THR A 27 -11.88 8.04 -3.56
CA THR A 27 -12.82 6.94 -3.28
C THR A 27 -12.92 6.68 -1.78
N TYR A 28 -11.78 6.64 -1.08
CA TYR A 28 -11.72 6.52 0.36
C TYR A 28 -12.48 7.66 1.05
N THR A 29 -12.25 8.92 0.65
CA THR A 29 -12.92 10.08 1.23
C THR A 29 -14.44 10.07 0.97
N ALA A 30 -14.85 9.72 -0.25
CA ALA A 30 -16.26 9.59 -0.62
C ALA A 30 -16.96 8.46 0.17
N THR A 31 -16.31 7.31 0.31
CA THR A 31 -16.85 6.19 1.09
C THR A 31 -17.06 6.57 2.56
N ARG A 32 -16.12 7.35 3.13
CA ARG A 32 -16.27 7.86 4.49
C ARG A 32 -17.45 8.81 4.64
N ALA A 33 -17.71 9.64 3.64
CA ALA A 33 -18.85 10.57 3.66
C ALA A 33 -20.22 9.85 3.56
N VAL A 34 -20.26 8.70 2.86
CA VAL A 34 -21.49 7.89 2.71
C VAL A 34 -21.73 6.97 3.91
N ALA A 35 -20.66 6.59 4.62
CA ALA A 35 -20.74 5.66 5.76
C ALA A 35 -21.19 6.33 7.07
N ASP A 36 -21.93 7.43 7.02
CA ASP A 36 -22.63 8.04 8.16
C ASP A 36 -23.78 7.14 8.60
N GLY A 37 -23.42 6.04 9.26
CA GLY A 37 -24.39 5.23 10.00
C GLY A 37 -25.11 6.05 11.07
N SER A 38 -26.28 5.62 11.51
CA SER A 38 -27.00 6.31 12.56
C SER A 38 -26.08 6.44 13.81
N VAL A 39 -25.96 7.65 14.35
CA VAL A 39 -25.18 7.93 15.57
C VAL A 39 -25.50 6.91 16.70
N PRO A 40 -26.79 6.58 16.96
CA PRO A 40 -27.12 5.58 17.97
C PRO A 40 -26.54 4.20 17.71
N ALA A 41 -26.52 3.74 16.44
CA ALA A 41 -25.95 2.44 16.11
C ALA A 41 -24.42 2.43 16.31
N ALA A 42 -23.72 3.48 15.88
CA ALA A 42 -22.29 3.59 16.07
C ALA A 42 -21.89 3.65 17.55
N LEU A 43 -22.66 4.34 18.38
CA LEU A 43 -22.48 4.38 19.84
C LEU A 43 -22.75 3.01 20.47
N ALA A 44 -23.79 2.28 20.03
CA ALA A 44 -24.09 0.94 20.52
C ALA A 44 -22.92 -0.01 20.26
N VAL A 45 -22.36 -0.02 19.04
CA VAL A 45 -21.17 -0.82 18.69
C VAL A 45 -19.97 -0.42 19.56
N GLY A 46 -19.74 0.88 19.78
CA GLY A 46 -18.68 1.35 20.66
C GLY A 46 -18.83 0.83 22.10
N TRP A 47 -20.05 0.85 22.65
CA TRP A 47 -20.31 0.27 23.96
C TRP A 47 -20.13 -1.25 24.02
N ASP A 48 -20.53 -1.98 22.96
CA ASP A 48 -20.30 -3.41 22.87
C ASP A 48 -18.80 -3.75 22.87
N LEU A 49 -17.97 -2.96 22.16
CA LEU A 49 -16.51 -3.09 22.19
C LEU A 49 -15.96 -2.86 23.60
N VAL A 50 -16.42 -1.85 24.33
CA VAL A 50 -16.00 -1.59 25.72
C VAL A 50 -16.33 -2.81 26.61
N ARG A 51 -17.53 -3.40 26.45
CA ARG A 51 -17.94 -4.60 27.21
C ARG A 51 -17.06 -5.80 26.87
N ILE A 52 -16.92 -6.11 25.56
CA ILE A 52 -16.10 -7.24 25.11
C ILE A 52 -14.66 -7.10 25.60
N GLN A 53 -14.07 -5.89 25.53
CA GLN A 53 -12.72 -5.66 26.02
C GLN A 53 -12.61 -5.80 27.55
N ALA A 54 -13.65 -5.38 28.28
CA ALA A 54 -13.69 -5.58 29.73
C ALA A 54 -13.71 -7.07 30.09
N ASP A 55 -14.53 -7.88 29.40
CA ASP A 55 -14.61 -9.32 29.59
C ASP A 55 -13.29 -10.03 29.24
N LEU A 56 -12.58 -9.53 28.22
CA LEU A 56 -11.27 -10.02 27.79
C LEU A 56 -10.09 -9.43 28.57
N HIS A 57 -10.31 -8.53 29.52
CA HIS A 57 -9.30 -7.78 30.26
C HIS A 57 -8.34 -6.97 29.36
N LEU A 58 -8.86 -6.45 28.24
CA LEU A 58 -8.13 -5.70 27.21
C LEU A 58 -8.44 -4.19 27.20
N ASN A 59 -8.86 -3.61 28.31
CA ASN A 59 -9.30 -2.21 28.42
C ASN A 59 -8.18 -1.23 28.81
N ALA A 60 -6.98 -1.43 28.27
CA ALA A 60 -5.80 -0.61 28.61
C ALA A 60 -5.92 0.85 28.10
N GLU A 61 -6.72 1.12 27.05
CA GLU A 61 -6.81 2.44 26.41
C GLU A 61 -7.32 3.53 27.34
N ARG A 62 -8.22 3.23 28.30
CA ARG A 62 -8.68 4.23 29.27
C ARG A 62 -7.55 4.68 30.19
N GLY A 63 -6.78 3.77 30.72
CA GLY A 63 -5.61 4.06 31.56
C GLY A 63 -4.56 4.86 30.80
N LEU A 64 -4.28 4.48 29.56
CA LEU A 64 -3.36 5.21 28.67
C LEU A 64 -3.84 6.62 28.36
N ASN A 65 -5.15 6.79 28.12
CA ASN A 65 -5.74 8.10 27.84
C ASN A 65 -5.63 9.04 29.02
N HIS A 66 -6.02 8.60 30.24
CA HIS A 66 -5.87 9.41 31.44
C HIS A 66 -4.41 9.73 31.77
N TRP A 67 -3.51 8.77 31.61
CA TRP A 67 -2.08 8.99 31.79
C TRP A 67 -1.55 10.06 30.83
N LEU A 68 -1.94 10.01 29.54
CA LEU A 68 -1.52 10.98 28.54
C LEU A 68 -2.00 12.40 28.86
N GLN A 69 -3.23 12.57 29.38
CA GLN A 69 -3.78 13.87 29.78
C GLN A 69 -2.92 14.56 30.85
N GLY A 70 -2.25 13.80 31.70
CA GLY A 70 -1.33 14.32 32.73
C GLY A 70 -0.03 14.89 32.17
N ILE A 71 0.25 14.74 30.88
CA ILE A 71 1.50 15.18 30.23
C ILE A 71 1.19 16.00 28.97
N PRO A 72 0.86 17.30 29.09
CA PRO A 72 0.36 18.12 28.00
C PRO A 72 1.27 18.15 26.76
N VAL A 73 2.59 18.22 26.94
CA VAL A 73 3.56 18.22 25.83
C VAL A 73 3.46 16.92 25.02
N LEU A 74 3.34 15.78 25.69
CA LEU A 74 3.21 14.48 25.04
C LEU A 74 1.83 14.31 24.39
N ALA A 75 0.78 14.84 25.03
CA ALA A 75 -0.57 14.85 24.49
C ALA A 75 -0.64 15.64 23.17
N VAL A 76 -0.09 16.84 23.12
CA VAL A 76 -0.01 17.67 21.92
C VAL A 76 0.83 16.97 20.83
N ALA A 77 2.01 16.44 21.19
CA ALA A 77 2.84 15.68 20.25
C ALA A 77 2.09 14.46 19.69
N SER A 78 1.31 13.75 20.50
CA SER A 78 0.48 12.62 20.08
C SER A 78 -0.64 13.05 19.14
N CYS A 79 -1.25 14.22 19.34
CA CYS A 79 -2.23 14.78 18.42
C CYS A 79 -1.62 15.07 17.05
N TYR A 80 -0.44 15.70 16.99
CA TYR A 80 0.29 15.90 15.74
C TYR A 80 0.68 14.59 15.08
N TYR A 81 1.19 13.63 15.84
CA TYR A 81 1.52 12.29 15.35
C TYR A 81 0.31 11.64 14.68
N TYR A 82 -0.83 11.60 15.39
CA TYR A 82 -2.08 11.02 14.92
C TYR A 82 -2.57 11.69 13.63
N ALA A 83 -2.55 13.03 13.61
CA ALA A 83 -3.10 13.80 12.49
C ALA A 83 -2.24 13.78 11.22
N THR A 84 -0.89 13.54 11.31
CA THR A 84 0.01 13.79 10.19
C THR A 84 0.82 12.58 9.75
N LEU A 85 1.31 11.77 10.69
CA LEU A 85 2.45 10.89 10.41
C LEU A 85 2.12 9.81 9.36
N HIS A 86 0.92 9.26 9.39
CA HIS A 86 0.49 8.27 8.41
C HIS A 86 0.39 8.84 6.98
N PHE A 87 0.04 10.14 6.83
CA PHE A 87 0.02 10.82 5.54
C PHE A 87 1.40 11.14 4.99
N ILE A 88 2.42 11.17 5.84
CA ILE A 88 3.82 11.41 5.45
C ILE A 88 4.54 10.08 5.22
N VAL A 89 4.49 9.17 6.19
CA VAL A 89 5.28 7.94 6.18
C VAL A 89 4.80 6.96 5.11
N THR A 90 3.48 6.79 4.97
CA THR A 90 2.94 5.83 3.99
C THR A 90 3.30 6.17 2.54
N PRO A 91 3.08 7.41 2.04
CA PRO A 91 3.54 7.80 0.71
C PRO A 91 5.07 7.75 0.58
N ALA A 92 5.82 8.16 1.61
CA ALA A 92 7.28 8.10 1.57
C ALA A 92 7.80 6.66 1.39
N VAL A 93 7.21 5.69 2.09
CA VAL A 93 7.54 4.26 1.94
C VAL A 93 7.13 3.75 0.55
N LEU A 94 5.97 4.15 0.02
CA LEU A 94 5.56 3.80 -1.35
C LEU A 94 6.55 4.33 -2.39
N VAL A 95 6.92 5.62 -2.31
CA VAL A 95 7.89 6.24 -3.22
C VAL A 95 9.27 5.58 -3.09
N TRP A 96 9.70 5.28 -1.87
CA TRP A 96 10.95 4.59 -1.63
C TRP A 96 10.97 3.19 -2.22
N LEU A 97 9.91 2.39 -2.04
CA LEU A 97 9.77 1.07 -2.65
C LEU A 97 9.76 1.15 -4.18
N TYR A 98 9.00 2.09 -4.74
CA TYR A 98 8.92 2.31 -6.19
C TYR A 98 10.31 2.59 -6.79
N ARG A 99 11.12 3.43 -6.12
CA ARG A 99 12.44 3.84 -6.62
C ARG A 99 13.55 2.83 -6.33
N LYS A 100 13.53 2.20 -5.16
CA LYS A 100 14.65 1.39 -4.64
C LYS A 100 14.38 -0.10 -4.62
N ARG A 101 13.13 -0.54 -4.74
CA ARG A 101 12.71 -1.95 -4.66
C ARG A 101 11.62 -2.29 -5.69
N PRO A 102 11.84 -2.02 -7.01
CA PRO A 102 10.82 -2.17 -8.04
C PRO A 102 10.21 -3.58 -8.07
N GLY A 103 11.00 -4.63 -7.90
CA GLY A 103 10.51 -6.01 -7.90
C GLY A 103 9.55 -6.38 -6.75
N HIS A 104 9.49 -5.54 -5.70
CA HIS A 104 8.60 -5.77 -4.55
C HIS A 104 7.45 -4.75 -4.48
N TYR A 105 7.54 -3.67 -5.24
CA TYR A 105 6.61 -2.55 -5.18
C TYR A 105 5.17 -2.95 -5.43
N LEU A 106 4.89 -3.63 -6.55
CA LEU A 106 3.52 -3.98 -6.93
C LEU A 106 2.83 -4.86 -5.87
N ARG A 107 3.55 -5.84 -5.33
CA ARG A 107 3.00 -6.69 -4.27
C ARG A 107 2.72 -5.89 -3.00
N ALA A 108 3.68 -5.06 -2.56
CA ALA A 108 3.52 -4.23 -1.36
C ALA A 108 2.35 -3.24 -1.53
N ARG A 109 2.26 -2.57 -2.67
CA ARG A 109 1.17 -1.66 -3.02
C ARG A 109 -0.20 -2.34 -2.99
N TRP A 110 -0.34 -3.51 -3.66
CA TRP A 110 -1.62 -4.22 -3.66
C TRP A 110 -2.01 -4.71 -2.26
N THR A 111 -1.03 -5.09 -1.44
CA THR A 111 -1.29 -5.48 -0.04
C THR A 111 -1.94 -4.34 0.75
N ILE A 112 -1.37 -3.14 0.71
CA ILE A 112 -1.94 -1.99 1.45
C ILE A 112 -3.29 -1.54 0.86
N LEU A 113 -3.46 -1.58 -0.48
CA LEU A 113 -4.72 -1.25 -1.13
C LEU A 113 -5.83 -2.24 -0.73
N CYS A 114 -5.56 -3.54 -0.78
CA CYS A 114 -6.52 -4.56 -0.34
C CYS A 114 -6.88 -4.40 1.13
N ALA A 115 -5.89 -4.17 2.01
CA ALA A 115 -6.15 -3.91 3.42
C ALA A 115 -7.04 -2.68 3.64
N THR A 116 -6.79 -1.61 2.89
CA THR A 116 -7.62 -0.40 2.96
C THR A 116 -9.04 -0.65 2.49
N VAL A 117 -9.23 -1.37 1.36
CA VAL A 117 -10.58 -1.75 0.90
C VAL A 117 -11.32 -2.59 1.94
N ILE A 118 -10.65 -3.58 2.54
CA ILE A 118 -11.24 -4.41 3.61
C ILE A 118 -11.67 -3.52 4.79
N SER A 119 -10.84 -2.56 5.18
CA SER A 119 -11.18 -1.65 6.28
C SER A 119 -12.33 -0.70 5.91
N LEU A 120 -12.40 -0.20 4.66
CA LEU A 120 -13.52 0.62 4.20
C LEU A 120 -14.85 -0.16 4.22
N VAL A 121 -14.82 -1.42 3.81
CA VAL A 121 -15.98 -2.31 3.94
C VAL A 121 -16.39 -2.47 5.40
N GLY A 122 -15.41 -2.62 6.30
CA GLY A 122 -15.64 -2.65 7.75
C GLY A 122 -16.34 -1.38 8.26
N PHE A 123 -15.91 -0.20 7.85
CA PHE A 123 -16.54 1.07 8.24
C PHE A 123 -18.00 1.22 7.79
N ILE A 124 -18.34 0.65 6.63
CA ILE A 124 -19.73 0.64 6.12
C ILE A 124 -20.60 -0.37 6.88
N LEU A 125 -20.06 -1.57 7.08
CA LEU A 125 -20.84 -2.67 7.69
C LEU A 125 -20.94 -2.56 9.22
N LEU A 126 -19.96 -1.92 9.86
CA LEU A 126 -19.87 -1.80 11.30
C LEU A 126 -19.43 -0.37 11.70
N PRO A 127 -20.30 0.65 11.51
CA PRO A 127 -20.00 2.00 11.97
C PRO A 127 -19.71 1.97 13.46
N THR A 128 -18.55 2.47 13.88
CA THR A 128 -18.06 2.33 15.26
C THR A 128 -17.64 3.69 15.80
N ALA A 129 -18.31 4.13 16.86
CA ALA A 129 -17.91 5.34 17.56
C ALA A 129 -16.59 5.09 18.33
N PRO A 130 -15.56 5.95 18.15
CA PRO A 130 -14.32 5.83 18.91
C PRO A 130 -14.54 6.12 20.40
N PRO A 131 -13.62 5.67 21.28
CA PRO A 131 -13.74 5.84 22.74
C PRO A 131 -14.07 7.27 23.18
N ARG A 132 -13.45 8.28 22.56
CA ARG A 132 -13.64 9.69 22.90
C ARG A 132 -15.07 10.21 22.67
N LEU A 133 -15.86 9.53 21.84
CA LEU A 133 -17.25 9.91 21.54
C LEU A 133 -18.27 9.16 22.38
N LEU A 134 -17.87 8.23 23.26
CA LEU A 134 -18.79 7.49 24.14
C LEU A 134 -19.14 8.31 25.40
N PRO A 135 -20.37 8.80 25.52
CA PRO A 135 -20.79 9.55 26.71
C PRO A 135 -20.74 8.66 27.96
N GLY A 136 -20.09 9.11 29.02
CA GLY A 136 -20.05 8.36 30.29
C GLY A 136 -19.06 7.19 30.34
N ALA A 137 -18.35 6.87 29.27
CA ALA A 137 -17.34 5.79 29.25
C ALA A 137 -16.03 6.16 29.96
N GLY A 138 -15.88 7.42 30.40
CA GLY A 138 -14.72 7.89 31.13
C GLY A 138 -13.48 8.12 30.27
N PHE A 139 -13.63 8.35 28.98
CA PHE A 139 -12.55 8.78 28.11
C PHE A 139 -12.53 10.29 27.94
N VAL A 140 -11.35 10.87 27.75
CA VAL A 140 -11.14 12.28 27.44
C VAL A 140 -10.78 12.43 25.97
N ASP A 141 -11.48 13.29 25.23
CA ASP A 141 -11.09 13.64 23.87
C ASP A 141 -9.83 14.51 23.90
N THR A 142 -8.67 13.89 23.70
CA THR A 142 -7.37 14.54 23.74
C THR A 142 -7.26 15.66 22.71
N MET A 143 -7.81 15.44 21.50
CA MET A 143 -7.74 16.45 20.43
C MET A 143 -8.60 17.65 20.76
N ALA A 144 -9.81 17.44 21.30
CA ALA A 144 -10.67 18.54 21.76
C ALA A 144 -10.04 19.29 22.96
N SER A 145 -9.42 18.57 23.90
CA SER A 145 -8.78 19.18 25.07
C SER A 145 -7.60 20.11 24.71
N PHE A 146 -6.91 19.82 23.62
CA PHE A 146 -5.75 20.58 23.13
C PHE A 146 -6.02 21.27 21.79
N HIS A 147 -7.25 21.72 21.56
CA HIS A 147 -7.67 22.31 20.28
C HIS A 147 -6.93 23.61 19.92
N ASP A 148 -6.47 24.39 20.91
CA ASP A 148 -5.75 25.63 20.68
C ASP A 148 -4.32 25.41 20.18
N TRP A 149 -3.79 24.20 20.31
CA TRP A 149 -2.42 23.85 19.95
C TRP A 149 -2.25 23.33 18.53
N GLY A 150 -3.33 23.28 17.73
CA GLY A 150 -3.27 22.73 16.40
C GLY A 150 -4.37 23.21 15.45
N TRP A 151 -4.35 22.71 14.21
CA TRP A 151 -5.38 23.04 13.20
C TRP A 151 -6.69 22.26 13.40
N TRP A 152 -6.70 21.21 14.22
CA TRP A 152 -7.89 20.50 14.63
C TRP A 152 -8.68 21.42 15.57
N GLY A 153 -9.72 22.04 15.09
CA GLY A 153 -10.46 22.99 15.89
C GLY A 153 -11.74 22.39 16.42
N GLY A 154 -11.99 22.57 17.71
CA GLY A 154 -13.31 22.52 18.38
C GLY A 154 -14.28 21.37 18.10
N GLY A 155 -14.01 20.53 17.16
CA GLY A 155 -14.77 19.33 16.82
C GLY A 155 -13.88 18.10 16.89
N SER A 156 -14.47 16.99 17.21
CA SER A 156 -13.83 15.68 17.45
C SER A 156 -13.12 15.07 16.24
N SER A 157 -12.48 15.87 15.38
CA SER A 157 -11.87 15.39 14.12
C SER A 157 -10.44 15.89 13.94
N ALA A 158 -9.54 15.01 13.49
CA ALA A 158 -8.19 15.38 13.07
C ALA A 158 -8.16 16.19 11.75
N ALA A 159 -9.30 16.36 11.08
CA ALA A 159 -9.39 17.15 9.85
C ALA A 159 -9.22 18.66 10.16
N PRO A 160 -8.67 19.44 9.21
CA PRO A 160 -8.67 20.90 9.31
C PRO A 160 -10.08 21.45 9.53
N ARG A 161 -10.19 22.58 10.26
CA ARG A 161 -11.48 23.20 10.65
C ARG A 161 -12.51 23.31 9.54
N GLY A 162 -12.09 23.60 8.30
CA GLY A 162 -12.99 23.70 7.13
C GLY A 162 -13.40 22.37 6.51
N LEU A 163 -12.77 21.24 6.90
CA LEU A 163 -13.01 19.90 6.35
C LEU A 163 -13.55 18.91 7.39
N ALA A 164 -13.79 19.37 8.61
CA ALA A 164 -14.26 18.51 9.71
C ALA A 164 -15.58 17.81 9.38
N GLY A 165 -16.50 18.47 8.66
CA GLY A 165 -17.77 17.89 8.22
C GLY A 165 -17.64 16.77 7.17
N LEU A 166 -16.48 16.63 6.54
CA LEU A 166 -16.20 15.53 5.58
C LEU A 166 -15.55 14.32 6.26
N ALA A 167 -15.23 14.42 7.56
CA ALA A 167 -14.57 13.34 8.27
C ALA A 167 -15.61 12.45 8.96
N ASN A 168 -15.77 11.21 8.48
CA ASN A 168 -16.59 10.22 9.20
C ASN A 168 -15.96 9.95 10.57
N GLN A 169 -16.67 10.36 11.63
CA GLN A 169 -16.25 10.20 13.03
C GLN A 169 -16.44 8.76 13.55
N PHE A 170 -17.26 7.96 12.85
CA PHE A 170 -17.64 6.59 13.23
C PHE A 170 -16.84 5.50 12.51
N ALA A 171 -15.69 5.84 11.96
CA ALA A 171 -14.77 4.93 11.28
C ALA A 171 -13.63 4.45 12.22
N ALA A 172 -13.98 3.97 13.43
CA ALA A 172 -12.97 3.51 14.37
C ALA A 172 -12.46 2.10 14.02
N MET A 173 -13.33 1.16 13.65
CA MET A 173 -12.98 -0.25 13.43
C MET A 173 -13.15 -0.67 11.97
N PRO A 174 -12.12 -1.27 11.33
CA PRO A 174 -10.73 -1.53 11.78
C PRO A 174 -9.83 -0.30 11.68
N SER A 175 -8.80 -0.17 12.57
CA SER A 175 -7.87 0.97 12.53
C SER A 175 -6.95 0.96 11.31
N LEU A 176 -7.19 1.88 10.37
CA LEU A 176 -6.30 2.10 9.21
C LEU A 176 -4.93 2.66 9.61
N HIS A 177 -4.85 3.49 10.67
CA HIS A 177 -3.59 3.97 11.21
C HIS A 177 -2.66 2.82 11.57
N CYS A 178 -3.19 1.81 12.30
CA CYS A 178 -2.44 0.65 12.75
C CYS A 178 -2.11 -0.30 11.59
N ALA A 179 -3.04 -0.50 10.64
CA ALA A 179 -2.79 -1.30 9.44
C ALA A 179 -1.67 -0.71 8.58
N TRP A 180 -1.71 0.59 8.29
CA TRP A 180 -0.71 1.27 7.49
C TRP A 180 0.63 1.38 8.20
N ALA A 181 0.64 1.64 9.51
CA ALA A 181 1.86 1.66 10.30
C ALA A 181 2.56 0.30 10.31
N LEU A 182 1.81 -0.79 10.49
CA LEU A 182 2.37 -2.15 10.45
C LEU A 182 2.90 -2.49 9.06
N TRP A 183 2.20 -2.09 7.99
CA TRP A 183 2.67 -2.26 6.62
C TRP A 183 3.97 -1.49 6.37
N CYS A 184 4.04 -0.22 6.76
CA CYS A 184 5.25 0.60 6.65
C CYS A 184 6.41 -0.01 7.43
N GLY A 185 6.15 -0.38 8.69
CA GLY A 185 7.13 -1.00 9.57
C GLY A 185 7.70 -2.28 8.96
N TRP A 186 6.82 -3.17 8.47
CA TRP A 186 7.22 -4.42 7.82
C TRP A 186 8.05 -4.17 6.54
N CYS A 187 7.60 -3.27 5.65
CA CYS A 187 8.32 -2.95 4.43
C CYS A 187 9.73 -2.39 4.71
N VAL A 188 9.82 -1.44 5.63
CA VAL A 188 11.10 -0.81 5.96
C VAL A 188 12.02 -1.80 6.70
N ALA A 189 11.52 -2.54 7.68
CA ALA A 189 12.29 -3.55 8.41
C ALA A 189 12.86 -4.64 7.47
N ARG A 190 12.06 -5.04 6.45
CA ARG A 190 12.45 -6.09 5.48
C ARG A 190 13.51 -5.63 4.47
N PHE A 191 13.47 -4.37 4.04
CA PHE A 191 14.24 -3.89 2.89
C PHE A 191 15.25 -2.80 3.20
N ALA A 192 15.25 -2.17 4.38
CA ALA A 192 16.23 -1.18 4.77
C ALA A 192 17.63 -1.83 5.00
N ARG A 193 18.67 -1.07 4.68
CA ARG A 193 20.06 -1.53 4.83
C ARG A 193 20.58 -1.35 6.26
N HIS A 194 20.27 -0.22 6.89
CA HIS A 194 20.78 0.15 8.21
C HIS A 194 19.97 -0.47 9.34
N ARG A 195 20.65 -1.04 10.33
CA ARG A 195 20.01 -1.70 11.48
C ARG A 195 19.12 -0.74 12.29
N TRP A 196 19.62 0.47 12.54
CA TRP A 196 18.84 1.47 13.28
C TRP A 196 17.53 1.84 12.59
N VAL A 197 17.52 1.95 11.23
CA VAL A 197 16.28 2.17 10.46
C VAL A 197 15.30 1.00 10.63
N ARG A 198 15.81 -0.23 10.63
CA ARG A 198 15.00 -1.43 10.85
C ARG A 198 14.41 -1.46 12.26
N THR A 199 15.18 -1.06 13.26
CA THR A 199 14.71 -0.95 14.65
C THR A 199 13.60 0.08 14.76
N LEU A 200 13.78 1.29 14.23
CA LEU A 200 12.71 2.31 14.20
C LEU A 200 11.46 1.82 13.45
N ALA A 201 11.63 1.08 12.36
CA ALA A 201 10.52 0.53 11.60
C ALA A 201 9.72 -0.52 12.38
N VAL A 202 10.36 -1.30 13.27
CA VAL A 202 9.67 -2.25 14.16
C VAL A 202 8.95 -1.53 15.30
N ILE A 203 9.53 -0.45 15.83
CA ILE A 203 8.93 0.36 16.90
C ILE A 203 7.72 1.14 16.40
N TYR A 204 7.73 1.63 15.16
CA TYR A 204 6.72 2.51 14.57
C TYR A 204 5.27 2.00 14.71
N PRO A 205 4.92 0.74 14.39
CA PRO A 205 3.57 0.22 14.59
C PRO A 205 3.13 0.21 16.05
N GLY A 206 4.03 -0.13 16.96
CA GLY A 206 3.76 -0.11 18.41
C GLY A 206 3.50 1.30 18.92
N THR A 207 4.31 2.29 18.50
CA THR A 207 4.11 3.70 18.82
C THR A 207 2.78 4.20 18.25
N THR A 208 2.41 3.81 17.03
CA THR A 208 1.13 4.18 16.44
C THR A 208 -0.04 3.59 17.24
N ALA A 209 0.03 2.30 17.59
CA ALA A 209 -0.99 1.67 18.43
C ALA A 209 -1.13 2.38 19.77
N PHE A 210 -0.03 2.70 20.44
CA PHE A 210 -0.03 3.49 21.68
C PHE A 210 -0.71 4.84 21.49
N VAL A 211 -0.31 5.62 20.48
CA VAL A 211 -0.85 6.97 20.26
C VAL A 211 -2.36 6.94 19.97
N VAL A 212 -2.83 6.03 19.10
CA VAL A 212 -4.26 5.99 18.75
C VAL A 212 -5.15 5.59 19.93
N MET A 213 -4.64 4.74 20.83
CA MET A 213 -5.33 4.36 22.06
C MET A 213 -5.26 5.46 23.11
N ALA A 214 -4.07 6.00 23.37
CA ALA A 214 -3.86 7.05 24.37
C ALA A 214 -4.59 8.36 24.03
N THR A 215 -4.81 8.67 22.77
CA THR A 215 -5.64 9.80 22.33
C THR A 215 -7.14 9.50 22.29
N ALA A 216 -7.56 8.32 22.75
CA ALA A 216 -8.95 7.83 22.75
C ALA A 216 -9.61 7.82 21.34
N ASN A 217 -8.80 7.65 20.28
CA ASN A 217 -9.29 7.53 18.91
C ASN A 217 -9.63 6.09 18.53
N HIS A 218 -9.05 5.09 19.20
CA HIS A 218 -9.25 3.67 18.89
C HIS A 218 -9.24 2.79 20.15
N TYR A 219 -9.97 1.69 20.07
CA TYR A 219 -9.93 0.59 21.02
C TYR A 219 -8.75 -0.35 20.73
N VAL A 220 -8.38 -1.20 21.68
CA VAL A 220 -7.42 -2.30 21.45
C VAL A 220 -7.90 -3.20 20.32
N LEU A 221 -9.20 -3.53 20.27
CA LEU A 221 -9.78 -4.38 19.23
C LEU A 221 -9.73 -3.72 17.82
N ASP A 222 -9.80 -2.40 17.71
CA ASP A 222 -9.63 -1.69 16.43
C ASP A 222 -8.21 -1.87 15.89
N VAL A 223 -7.21 -1.82 16.80
CA VAL A 223 -5.80 -2.05 16.47
C VAL A 223 -5.60 -3.46 15.93
N VAL A 224 -6.11 -4.46 16.64
CA VAL A 224 -6.05 -5.87 16.24
C VAL A 224 -6.76 -6.09 14.91
N ALA A 225 -7.97 -5.55 14.76
CA ALA A 225 -8.73 -5.64 13.51
C ALA A 225 -8.00 -4.99 12.33
N GLY A 226 -7.31 -3.88 12.55
CA GLY A 226 -6.46 -3.24 11.52
C GLY A 226 -5.30 -4.14 11.09
N TRP A 227 -4.64 -4.80 12.03
CA TRP A 227 -3.57 -5.76 11.72
C TRP A 227 -4.10 -7.01 11.02
N VAL A 228 -5.27 -7.51 11.40
CA VAL A 228 -5.96 -8.61 10.71
C VAL A 228 -6.32 -8.22 9.28
N ALA A 229 -6.87 -7.02 9.07
CA ALA A 229 -7.19 -6.50 7.74
C ALA A 229 -5.93 -6.44 6.83
N LEU A 230 -4.77 -6.04 7.38
CA LEU A 230 -3.50 -6.08 6.65
C LEU A 230 -3.09 -7.51 6.31
N GLY A 231 -3.21 -8.44 7.25
CA GLY A 231 -2.93 -9.87 7.03
C GLY A 231 -3.79 -10.46 5.91
N LEU A 232 -5.10 -10.19 5.93
CA LEU A 232 -6.04 -10.60 4.88
C LEU A 232 -5.69 -9.97 3.53
N GLY A 233 -5.34 -8.68 3.49
CA GLY A 233 -4.86 -8.00 2.29
C GLY A 233 -3.60 -8.65 1.71
N ALA A 234 -2.66 -9.06 2.55
CA ALA A 234 -1.45 -9.76 2.14
C ALA A 234 -1.75 -11.16 1.58
N LEU A 235 -2.65 -11.90 2.22
CA LEU A 235 -3.10 -13.22 1.76
C LEU A 235 -3.82 -13.14 0.41
N LEU A 236 -4.73 -12.19 0.26
CA LEU A 236 -5.46 -11.95 -1.00
C LEU A 236 -4.48 -11.60 -2.13
N THR A 237 -3.56 -10.68 -1.88
CA THR A 237 -2.53 -10.31 -2.86
C THR A 237 -1.66 -11.51 -3.25
N ALA A 238 -1.28 -12.33 -2.30
CA ALA A 238 -0.49 -13.55 -2.56
C ALA A 238 -1.30 -14.57 -3.38
N ALA A 239 -2.57 -14.78 -3.07
CA ALA A 239 -3.44 -15.70 -3.80
C ALA A 239 -3.63 -15.28 -5.26
N VAL A 240 -3.96 -14.00 -5.50
CA VAL A 240 -4.13 -13.45 -6.86
C VAL A 240 -2.83 -13.57 -7.66
N THR A 241 -1.69 -13.26 -7.05
CA THR A 241 -0.38 -13.36 -7.72
C THR A 241 -0.06 -14.80 -8.09
N ARG A 242 -0.34 -15.76 -7.20
CA ARG A 242 -0.13 -17.19 -7.48
C ARG A 242 -0.99 -17.69 -8.63
N VAL A 243 -2.27 -17.31 -8.66
CA VAL A 243 -3.20 -17.69 -9.74
C VAL A 243 -2.74 -17.12 -11.09
N ALA A 244 -2.35 -15.84 -11.13
CA ALA A 244 -1.84 -15.20 -12.33
C ALA A 244 -0.59 -15.90 -12.88
N HIS A 245 0.37 -16.25 -12.01
CA HIS A 245 1.56 -17.01 -12.42
C HIS A 245 1.24 -18.42 -12.93
N ARG A 246 0.25 -19.11 -12.34
CA ARG A 246 -0.16 -20.44 -12.81
C ARG A 246 -0.81 -20.39 -14.20
N ARG A 247 -1.66 -19.37 -14.45
CA ARG A 247 -2.29 -19.17 -15.76
C ARG A 247 -1.25 -18.86 -16.83
N GLY A 248 -0.35 -17.90 -16.61
CA GLY A 248 0.70 -17.58 -17.58
C GLY A 248 1.64 -18.76 -17.90
N ARG A 249 1.86 -19.68 -16.93
CA ARG A 249 2.60 -20.93 -17.22
C ARG A 249 1.81 -21.94 -18.04
N ARG A 250 0.48 -21.99 -17.94
CA ARG A 250 -0.37 -22.87 -18.75
C ARG A 250 -0.46 -22.36 -20.18
N ASP A 251 -0.65 -21.06 -20.36
CA ASP A 251 -0.75 -20.44 -21.69
C ASP A 251 0.58 -20.52 -22.45
N GLY A 252 1.74 -20.31 -21.80
CA GLY A 252 3.07 -20.49 -22.41
C GLY A 252 3.48 -21.96 -22.65
N ARG A 253 2.69 -22.94 -22.21
CA ARG A 253 2.92 -24.37 -22.46
C ARG A 253 2.04 -24.93 -23.58
N ALA A 254 1.05 -24.13 -24.03
CA ALA A 254 0.12 -24.54 -25.10
C ALA A 254 0.65 -24.29 -26.52
N ASP A 255 1.78 -23.60 -26.70
CA ASP A 255 2.32 -23.21 -28.01
C ASP A 255 3.59 -23.92 -28.53
N PRO A 256 3.84 -25.23 -28.36
CA PRO A 256 4.93 -25.92 -29.07
C PRO A 256 4.49 -26.83 -30.20
N VAL A 257 3.20 -26.99 -30.53
CA VAL A 257 2.77 -28.06 -31.41
C VAL A 257 2.45 -27.64 -32.86
N ASP A 258 2.28 -26.36 -33.15
CA ASP A 258 1.77 -25.93 -34.46
C ASP A 258 2.81 -25.25 -35.40
N GLN A 259 4.09 -25.24 -35.05
CA GLN A 259 5.13 -24.68 -35.96
C GLN A 259 5.96 -25.72 -36.70
N ARG A 260 5.61 -27.03 -36.67
CA ARG A 260 6.32 -28.06 -37.43
C ARG A 260 5.55 -28.62 -38.65
N ALA A 261 4.41 -28.06 -38.98
CA ALA A 261 3.72 -28.39 -40.24
C ALA A 261 4.07 -27.35 -41.31
N GLY A 262 5.32 -27.32 -41.73
CA GLY A 262 5.72 -26.66 -42.97
C GLY A 262 5.23 -27.49 -44.19
N PRO A 263 4.77 -26.85 -45.28
CA PRO A 263 4.24 -27.58 -46.43
C PRO A 263 5.32 -28.43 -47.08
N GLN A 264 5.07 -29.73 -47.14
CA GLN A 264 5.83 -30.65 -47.98
C GLN A 264 5.78 -30.19 -49.42
N ARG A 265 6.93 -29.87 -49.99
CA ARG A 265 7.11 -29.63 -51.43
C ARG A 265 6.88 -30.95 -52.17
N ALA A 266 5.73 -31.06 -52.81
CA ALA A 266 5.55 -31.96 -53.94
C ALA A 266 6.05 -31.27 -55.22
N GLY A 267 6.91 -31.90 -55.96
CA GLY A 267 7.30 -31.42 -57.28
C GLY A 267 8.77 -31.66 -57.62
N GLN A 268 9.20 -32.94 -57.66
CA GLN A 268 10.30 -33.35 -58.53
C GLN A 268 9.80 -33.38 -59.96
N GLN A 269 10.35 -32.57 -60.84
CA GLN A 269 10.42 -32.88 -62.28
C GLN A 269 11.84 -32.70 -62.77
N ALA A 270 12.29 -33.69 -63.51
CA ALA A 270 13.61 -33.92 -64.01
C ALA A 270 13.94 -33.12 -65.27
N GLN A 271 15.15 -32.66 -65.33
CA GLN A 271 16.14 -32.71 -66.43
C GLN A 271 16.04 -31.86 -67.69
N PRO A 272 17.12 -31.74 -68.51
CA PRO A 272 18.41 -32.44 -68.58
C PRO A 272 19.67 -31.53 -68.76
N ALA A 273 20.84 -32.22 -68.86
CA ALA A 273 22.20 -31.71 -68.97
C ALA A 273 22.58 -31.14 -70.35
N ALA A 274 23.55 -30.17 -70.33
CA ALA A 274 24.58 -29.96 -71.37
C ALA A 274 25.68 -29.08 -70.78
N ILE A 275 26.86 -29.49 -70.51
CA ILE A 275 28.13 -29.62 -71.23
C ILE A 275 28.81 -28.28 -71.57
N VAL A 276 30.07 -28.14 -71.08
CA VAL A 276 31.28 -27.50 -71.63
C VAL A 276 31.51 -25.99 -71.35
N GLY A 277 32.70 -25.72 -70.82
CA GLY A 277 33.44 -24.51 -71.10
C GLY A 277 34.29 -23.95 -69.99
N THR A 278 35.51 -24.41 -69.85
CA THR A 278 36.76 -23.88 -69.33
C THR A 278 36.86 -22.33 -69.27
N ALA A 279 37.42 -21.81 -68.22
CA ALA A 279 38.68 -21.02 -68.23
C ALA A 279 38.97 -20.36 -66.87
N ALA A 280 40.26 -20.42 -66.55
CA ALA A 280 40.92 -19.87 -65.36
C ALA A 280 41.01 -18.39 -65.35
N ALA A 281 41.14 -17.77 -64.19
CA ALA A 281 42.17 -16.73 -63.88
C ALA A 281 42.16 -16.37 -62.40
N HIS A 282 43.34 -16.19 -61.91
CA HIS A 282 43.80 -15.89 -60.53
C HIS A 282 43.52 -14.43 -60.07
N PRO A 283 43.76 -14.13 -58.78
CA PRO A 283 43.32 -12.93 -58.11
C PRO A 283 44.31 -11.77 -58.11
N PRO A 284 43.99 -10.62 -57.54
CA PRO A 284 44.87 -10.08 -56.49
C PRO A 284 44.20 -9.38 -55.30
N ALA A 285 44.79 -9.61 -54.14
CA ALA A 285 45.40 -8.70 -53.16
C ALA A 285 44.52 -7.61 -52.51
N SER A 286 44.35 -7.82 -51.20
CA SER A 286 44.53 -6.95 -50.05
C SER A 286 44.24 -5.43 -50.17
N THR A 287 43.40 -4.94 -49.27
CA THR A 287 43.73 -3.72 -48.52
C THR A 287 43.03 -3.68 -47.14
N ASN A 288 43.87 -3.67 -46.10
CA ASN A 288 43.55 -3.37 -44.72
C ASN A 288 43.11 -1.92 -44.60
N ILE A 289 41.98 -1.63 -43.94
CA ILE A 289 41.73 -0.31 -43.36
C ILE A 289 41.28 -0.47 -41.91
N HIS A 290 42.21 -0.11 -41.03
CA HIS A 290 42.01 0.21 -39.63
C HIS A 290 40.85 1.18 -39.44
N ARG A 291 39.88 0.86 -38.59
CA ARG A 291 39.01 1.86 -37.98
C ARG A 291 39.09 1.75 -36.46
N THR A 292 39.69 2.77 -35.93
CA THR A 292 39.82 3.15 -34.53
C THR A 292 38.47 3.37 -33.84
N ARG A 293 38.35 2.81 -32.63
CA ARG A 293 37.25 3.10 -31.68
C ARG A 293 37.51 4.45 -31.00
N PRO A 294 36.51 5.30 -30.80
CA PRO A 294 36.58 6.38 -29.81
C PRO A 294 36.09 5.87 -28.45
N GLY A 295 36.86 6.26 -27.40
CA GLY A 295 36.57 5.96 -26.00
C GLY A 295 35.49 6.86 -25.40
N PRO A 296 35.04 6.58 -24.15
CA PRO A 296 33.90 7.25 -23.52
C PRO A 296 34.33 8.56 -22.87
N THR A 297 33.60 9.63 -23.19
CA THR A 297 33.65 10.93 -22.53
C THR A 297 32.97 10.88 -21.16
N ARG A 298 33.75 11.17 -20.10
CA ARG A 298 33.23 11.58 -18.79
C ARG A 298 32.70 13.00 -18.92
N CYS A 299 31.49 13.24 -18.39
CA CYS A 299 31.04 14.56 -17.97
C CYS A 299 30.78 14.56 -16.47
N MET A 300 31.30 15.61 -15.85
CA MET A 300 31.19 15.96 -14.43
C MET A 300 29.76 16.14 -13.96
#